data_cf396171faba6634fd596742124a76a1
#
_entry.id   cf396171faba6634fd596742124a76a1
#
_cell.length_a   1.000
_cell.length_b   1.000
_cell.length_c   1.000
_cell.angle_alpha   90.00
_cell.angle_beta   90.00
_cell.angle_gamma   90.00
#
_symmetry.space_group_name_H-M   'P 1'
#
loop_
_entity.id
_entity.type
_entity.pdbx_description
1 polymer ?
#
loop_
_entity_poly.entity_id
_entity_poly.type
_entity_poly.pdbx_seq_one_letter_code
_entity_poly.pdbx_strand_id
1 'polypeptide(L)'
;GLDGEIMYLPAVKVAVTADCNGDGKVDAQDGAIVLRDKCMTRKSGADEVTDSWTMIAMNVGSEAQYPFLRILDNVKKMYLATDGFGQNIIIKGYQGEGHDSSHPDYANYNKHAGGLEDFNTLLSEAEKYNAQIGIHVNQTDTYPEAPQYGKLAASLPAWDWYDSSKGIIRENDDLDTSENGLDGRFSQLYDKDTQGKIDTTYVDVFFGTRWPMYKLIQNIKGRNIILGTENPDEMVSHSVFVHGIQTGAGNFKGAGNLVRFVENNQSDIFQGTTLFRGIQSRNNGGDTGGASKGGAGIDGWQQSSQGNNAASMNDSLDTFYCEVLPAKFLAQYP
;
A
#
# COMPACT_ATOMS: atom_id res chain seq x y z
N GLY A 1 -24.98 -7.48 -6.75
CA GLY A 1 -24.06 -8.21 -7.62
C GLY A 1 -24.83 -8.89 -8.77
N LEU A 2 -24.12 -9.33 -9.76
CA LEU A 2 -24.71 -10.00 -10.95
C LEU A 2 -25.49 -11.27 -10.57
N ASP A 3 -25.11 -11.92 -9.49
CA ASP A 3 -25.73 -13.15 -8.99
C ASP A 3 -26.75 -12.92 -7.85
N GLY A 4 -27.22 -11.69 -7.68
CA GLY A 4 -28.08 -11.32 -6.57
C GLY A 4 -27.35 -11.23 -5.22
N GLU A 5 -26.03 -11.21 -5.22
CA GLU A 5 -25.21 -11.06 -4.04
C GLU A 5 -25.45 -9.71 -3.37
N ILE A 6 -25.63 -9.72 -2.07
CA ILE A 6 -25.77 -8.50 -1.27
C ILE A 6 -24.38 -8.13 -0.75
N MET A 7 -23.81 -7.05 -1.29
CA MET A 7 -22.48 -6.56 -0.85
C MET A 7 -22.53 -6.04 0.59
N TYR A 8 -23.48 -5.17 0.86
CA TYR A 8 -23.65 -4.57 2.17
C TYR A 8 -25.12 -4.53 2.56
N LEU A 9 -25.43 -4.97 3.76
CA LEU A 9 -26.74 -4.70 4.34
C LEU A 9 -26.80 -3.24 4.82
N PRO A 10 -27.88 -2.51 4.57
CA PRO A 10 -28.07 -1.20 5.15
C PRO A 10 -27.94 -1.25 6.68
N ALA A 11 -27.02 -0.46 7.20
CA ALA A 11 -26.78 -0.38 8.64
C ALA A 11 -26.55 1.07 9.05
N VAL A 12 -27.08 1.45 10.20
CA VAL A 12 -26.85 2.75 10.81
C VAL A 12 -26.39 2.55 12.25
N LYS A 13 -25.27 3.17 12.59
CA LYS A 13 -24.84 3.30 13.98
C LYS A 13 -25.08 4.73 14.41
N VAL A 14 -25.75 4.91 15.54
CA VAL A 14 -25.95 6.21 16.17
C VAL A 14 -25.31 6.16 17.55
N ALA A 15 -24.43 7.12 17.81
CA ALA A 15 -23.84 7.29 19.13
C ALA A 15 -24.12 8.70 19.64
N VAL A 16 -24.48 8.78 20.93
CA VAL A 16 -24.63 10.05 21.64
C VAL A 16 -23.36 10.23 22.45
N THR A 17 -22.75 11.39 22.33
CA THR A 17 -21.56 11.75 23.07
C THR A 17 -21.81 12.65 24.26
N ALA A 18 -20.90 12.66 25.19
CA ALA A 18 -20.76 13.62 26.26
C ALA A 18 -19.35 14.25 26.13
N ASP A 19 -18.96 15.04 27.11
CA ASP A 19 -17.58 15.53 27.22
C ASP A 19 -16.64 14.33 27.45
N CYS A 20 -15.99 13.85 26.38
CA CYS A 20 -15.12 12.67 26.38
C CYS A 20 -13.67 13.03 26.64
N ASN A 21 -13.25 14.26 26.36
CA ASN A 21 -11.88 14.73 26.55
C ASN A 21 -11.69 15.47 27.89
N GLY A 22 -12.77 15.79 28.64
CA GLY A 22 -12.73 16.41 29.95
C GLY A 22 -12.43 17.91 29.93
N ASP A 23 -12.66 18.59 28.82
CA ASP A 23 -12.42 20.04 28.70
C ASP A 23 -13.57 20.92 29.15
N GLY A 24 -14.71 20.33 29.58
CA GLY A 24 -15.88 21.00 30.04
C GLY A 24 -16.85 21.43 28.93
N LYS A 25 -16.68 20.95 27.72
CA LYS A 25 -17.52 21.22 26.56
C LYS A 25 -17.93 19.93 25.88
N VAL A 26 -19.00 19.99 25.11
CA VAL A 26 -19.35 18.90 24.19
C VAL A 26 -19.29 19.45 22.77
N ASP A 27 -18.30 19.02 22.01
CA ASP A 27 -18.05 19.55 20.68
C ASP A 27 -17.64 18.47 19.65
N ALA A 28 -17.07 18.88 18.51
CA ALA A 28 -16.67 17.99 17.44
C ALA A 28 -15.54 17.03 17.82
N GLN A 29 -14.72 17.36 18.81
CA GLN A 29 -13.66 16.46 19.29
C GLN A 29 -14.25 15.25 20.01
N ASP A 30 -15.27 15.47 20.84
CA ASP A 30 -15.98 14.37 21.51
C ASP A 30 -16.67 13.45 20.50
N GLY A 31 -17.29 14.05 19.48
CA GLY A 31 -17.85 13.29 18.37
C GLY A 31 -16.81 12.44 17.65
N ALA A 32 -15.62 12.96 17.45
CA ALA A 32 -14.50 12.24 16.83
C ALA A 32 -13.99 11.09 17.71
N ILE A 33 -13.88 11.31 19.02
CA ILE A 33 -13.51 10.26 19.98
C ILE A 33 -14.50 9.11 19.91
N VAL A 34 -15.79 9.42 19.96
CA VAL A 34 -16.86 8.41 19.91
C VAL A 34 -16.88 7.70 18.55
N LEU A 35 -16.69 8.43 17.45
CA LEU A 35 -16.59 7.83 16.13
C LEU A 35 -15.46 6.80 16.08
N ARG A 36 -14.27 7.18 16.48
CA ARG A 36 -13.08 6.32 16.51
C ARG A 36 -13.30 5.09 17.40
N ASP A 37 -13.74 5.29 18.63
CA ASP A 37 -13.72 4.26 19.66
C ASP A 37 -14.95 3.34 19.64
N LYS A 38 -16.08 3.81 19.11
CA LYS A 38 -17.36 3.09 19.17
C LYS A 38 -17.97 2.76 17.82
N CYS A 39 -17.73 3.57 16.80
CA CYS A 39 -18.41 3.41 15.51
C CYS A 39 -17.52 2.77 14.43
N MET A 40 -16.25 3.09 14.44
CA MET A 40 -15.31 2.52 13.48
C MET A 40 -14.87 1.10 13.88
N THR A 41 -14.62 0.29 12.89
CA THR A 41 -13.91 -0.98 13.06
C THR A 41 -12.43 -0.71 12.86
N ARG A 42 -11.59 -1.16 13.79
CA ARG A 42 -10.14 -1.05 13.65
C ARG A 42 -9.68 -1.74 12.36
N LYS A 43 -8.83 -1.09 11.61
CA LYS A 43 -8.29 -1.63 10.35
C LYS A 43 -7.39 -2.84 10.63
N SER A 44 -7.48 -3.86 9.79
CA SER A 44 -6.56 -5.00 9.85
C SER A 44 -5.14 -4.53 9.57
N GLY A 45 -4.18 -4.96 10.36
CA GLY A 45 -2.79 -4.56 10.25
C GLY A 45 -2.47 -3.17 10.83
N ALA A 46 -3.40 -2.56 11.55
CA ALA A 46 -3.21 -1.22 12.10
C ALA A 46 -2.04 -1.17 13.11
N ASP A 47 -1.92 -2.18 13.96
CA ASP A 47 -0.86 -2.22 14.96
C ASP A 47 0.50 -2.43 14.30
N GLU A 48 0.57 -3.34 13.35
CA GLU A 48 1.78 -3.66 12.61
C GLU A 48 2.31 -2.45 11.83
N VAL A 49 1.44 -1.69 11.19
CA VAL A 49 1.84 -0.55 10.36
C VAL A 49 2.18 0.68 11.18
N THR A 50 1.50 0.92 12.31
CA THR A 50 1.84 2.04 13.21
C THR A 50 3.22 1.87 13.84
N ASP A 51 3.64 0.63 14.07
CA ASP A 51 4.93 0.30 14.70
C ASP A 51 6.00 -0.10 13.68
N SER A 52 5.77 0.17 12.41
CA SER A 52 6.72 -0.13 11.34
C SER A 52 6.94 1.05 10.41
N TRP A 53 8.05 1.00 9.70
CA TRP A 53 8.37 1.95 8.63
C TRP A 53 8.03 1.34 7.27
N THR A 54 7.06 1.93 6.56
CA THR A 54 6.70 1.48 5.22
C THR A 54 7.69 2.01 4.19
N MET A 55 8.29 1.09 3.45
CA MET A 55 9.25 1.35 2.39
C MET A 55 8.83 0.65 1.10
N ILE A 56 9.14 1.23 -0.07
CA ILE A 56 8.88 0.62 -1.37
C ILE A 56 10.19 0.24 -2.06
N ALA A 57 10.33 -1.02 -2.40
CA ALA A 57 11.36 -1.50 -3.31
C ALA A 57 10.76 -1.60 -4.72
N MET A 58 11.34 -0.90 -5.69
CA MET A 58 10.76 -0.80 -7.02
C MET A 58 11.69 -1.35 -8.10
N ASN A 59 11.19 -2.31 -8.88
CA ASN A 59 11.83 -2.84 -10.08
C ASN A 59 11.05 -2.37 -11.31
N VAL A 60 11.72 -1.79 -12.28
CA VAL A 60 11.11 -1.19 -13.47
C VAL A 60 11.85 -1.61 -14.73
N GLY A 61 11.11 -1.90 -15.80
CA GLY A 61 11.64 -1.99 -17.14
C GLY A 61 12.67 -3.10 -17.35
N SER A 62 12.36 -4.30 -16.90
CA SER A 62 13.25 -5.48 -16.98
C SER A 62 14.57 -5.35 -16.19
N GLU A 63 14.71 -4.26 -15.45
CA GLU A 63 15.87 -4.06 -14.57
C GLU A 63 15.50 -4.47 -13.14
N ALA A 64 16.23 -5.41 -12.59
CA ALA A 64 16.13 -5.77 -11.19
C ALA A 64 16.99 -4.84 -10.35
N GLN A 65 16.51 -3.62 -10.10
CA GLN A 65 17.18 -2.68 -9.22
C GLN A 65 17.25 -3.23 -7.79
N TYR A 66 16.21 -3.97 -7.39
CA TYR A 66 16.08 -4.63 -6.10
C TYR A 66 15.77 -6.12 -6.28
N PRO A 67 16.75 -6.97 -6.60
CA PRO A 67 16.59 -8.41 -6.49
C PRO A 67 16.12 -8.81 -5.09
N PHE A 68 15.33 -9.85 -4.98
CA PHE A 68 14.69 -10.22 -3.71
C PHE A 68 15.70 -10.45 -2.58
N LEU A 69 16.82 -11.08 -2.85
CA LEU A 69 17.86 -11.27 -1.84
C LEU A 69 18.57 -9.96 -1.45
N ARG A 70 18.65 -9.00 -2.37
CA ARG A 70 19.14 -7.66 -2.03
C ARG A 70 18.18 -6.91 -1.09
N ILE A 71 16.87 -7.07 -1.30
CA ILE A 71 15.85 -6.54 -0.38
C ILE A 71 16.07 -7.15 1.01
N LEU A 72 16.30 -8.45 1.08
CA LEU A 72 16.59 -9.14 2.35
C LEU A 72 17.84 -8.58 3.05
N ASP A 73 18.90 -8.33 2.31
CA ASP A 73 20.11 -7.70 2.86
C ASP A 73 19.85 -6.30 3.38
N ASN A 74 19.02 -5.52 2.70
CA ASN A 74 18.63 -4.21 3.16
C ASN A 74 17.76 -4.28 4.43
N VAL A 75 16.82 -5.22 4.49
CA VAL A 75 16.03 -5.50 5.70
C VAL A 75 16.94 -5.77 6.89
N LYS A 76 17.94 -6.64 6.74
CA LYS A 76 18.92 -6.94 7.80
C LYS A 76 19.69 -5.72 8.24
N LYS A 77 20.15 -4.89 7.30
CA LYS A 77 20.88 -3.66 7.59
C LYS A 77 20.02 -2.65 8.37
N MET A 78 18.77 -2.46 7.93
CA MET A 78 17.85 -1.55 8.61
C MET A 78 17.48 -2.05 10.00
N TYR A 79 17.22 -3.34 10.17
CA TYR A 79 16.99 -3.96 11.48
C TYR A 79 18.12 -3.63 12.47
N LEU A 80 19.37 -3.86 12.06
CA LEU A 80 20.53 -3.60 12.90
C LEU A 80 20.73 -2.09 13.18
N ALA A 81 20.44 -1.25 12.21
CA ALA A 81 20.68 0.18 12.30
C ALA A 81 19.58 0.97 13.03
N THR A 82 18.41 0.34 13.23
CA THR A 82 17.24 0.94 13.89
C THR A 82 16.83 0.22 15.17
N ASP A 83 17.76 -0.54 15.75
CA ASP A 83 17.53 -1.32 16.98
C ASP A 83 16.30 -2.25 16.87
N GLY A 84 16.09 -2.82 15.68
CA GLY A 84 15.01 -3.77 15.44
C GLY A 84 13.64 -3.14 15.19
N PHE A 85 13.55 -1.85 14.86
CA PHE A 85 12.29 -1.23 14.52
C PHE A 85 11.58 -1.96 13.37
N GLY A 86 10.25 -2.04 13.42
CA GLY A 86 9.45 -2.74 12.44
C GLY A 86 9.58 -2.16 11.03
N GLN A 87 9.52 -3.02 10.04
CA GLN A 87 9.61 -2.64 8.63
C GLN A 87 8.41 -3.22 7.86
N ASN A 88 7.85 -2.46 6.93
CA ASN A 88 6.83 -2.91 6.00
C ASN A 88 7.31 -2.62 4.58
N ILE A 89 7.76 -3.65 3.86
CA ILE A 89 8.39 -3.49 2.55
C ILE A 89 7.39 -3.84 1.44
N ILE A 90 6.96 -2.87 0.68
CA ILE A 90 6.08 -3.07 -0.48
C ILE A 90 6.94 -3.21 -1.73
N ILE A 91 6.87 -4.34 -2.40
CA ILE A 91 7.63 -4.60 -3.62
C ILE A 91 6.77 -4.25 -4.83
N LYS A 92 7.10 -3.14 -5.49
CA LYS A 92 6.58 -2.79 -6.81
C LYS A 92 7.44 -3.47 -7.88
N GLY A 93 6.80 -4.24 -8.77
CA GLY A 93 7.53 -4.98 -9.79
C GLY A 93 8.14 -6.30 -9.30
N TYR A 94 7.42 -6.99 -8.41
CA TYR A 94 7.76 -8.37 -8.02
C TYR A 94 7.43 -9.36 -9.13
N GLN A 95 6.58 -8.97 -10.09
CA GLN A 95 6.10 -9.80 -11.19
C GLN A 95 6.65 -9.34 -12.54
N GLY A 96 6.55 -10.24 -13.52
CA GLY A 96 6.86 -9.99 -14.94
C GLY A 96 8.23 -9.39 -15.17
N GLU A 97 8.23 -8.29 -15.90
CA GLU A 97 9.42 -7.50 -16.21
C GLU A 97 9.57 -6.28 -15.29
N GLY A 98 8.85 -6.23 -14.18
CA GLY A 98 8.90 -5.12 -13.23
C GLY A 98 7.55 -4.44 -13.01
N HIS A 99 7.58 -3.21 -12.53
CA HIS A 99 6.39 -2.45 -12.17
C HIS A 99 5.37 -2.42 -13.32
N ASP A 100 4.14 -2.78 -12.99
CA ASP A 100 2.99 -2.87 -13.87
C ASP A 100 3.07 -3.90 -15.01
N SER A 101 4.16 -4.63 -15.13
CA SER A 101 4.27 -5.67 -16.15
C SER A 101 3.39 -6.88 -15.82
N SER A 102 2.83 -7.48 -16.86
CA SER A 102 2.07 -8.74 -16.81
C SER A 102 0.77 -8.70 -16.01
N HIS A 103 0.29 -7.54 -15.57
CA HIS A 103 -1.01 -7.49 -14.91
C HIS A 103 -2.15 -7.95 -15.85
N PRO A 104 -3.11 -8.69 -15.34
CA PRO A 104 -3.29 -9.17 -13.95
C PRO A 104 -2.73 -10.58 -13.66
N ASP A 105 -1.67 -11.01 -14.31
CA ASP A 105 -1.01 -12.31 -14.04
C ASP A 105 -0.09 -12.19 -12.80
N TYR A 106 -0.69 -12.25 -11.62
CA TYR A 106 0.00 -12.00 -10.36
C TYR A 106 0.99 -13.09 -9.94
N ALA A 107 0.91 -14.29 -10.47
CA ALA A 107 1.81 -15.40 -10.16
C ALA A 107 2.97 -15.56 -11.18
N ASN A 108 3.23 -14.53 -11.95
CA ASN A 108 4.35 -14.47 -12.88
C ASN A 108 5.53 -13.71 -12.26
N TYR A 109 6.33 -14.38 -11.49
CA TYR A 109 7.41 -13.76 -10.69
C TYR A 109 8.56 -13.25 -11.56
N ASN A 110 9.06 -12.06 -11.22
CA ASN A 110 10.17 -11.41 -11.90
C ASN A 110 11.45 -12.27 -11.80
N LYS A 111 11.83 -12.86 -12.92
CA LYS A 111 13.00 -13.77 -13.00
C LYS A 111 14.31 -13.02 -12.85
N HIS A 112 14.37 -11.76 -13.26
CA HIS A 112 15.58 -10.93 -13.09
C HIS A 112 15.79 -10.56 -11.62
N ALA A 113 14.71 -10.50 -10.85
CA ALA A 113 14.76 -10.26 -9.40
C ALA A 113 15.03 -11.53 -8.57
N GLY A 114 15.08 -12.72 -9.20
CA GLY A 114 15.35 -14.00 -8.54
C GLY A 114 14.20 -15.02 -8.62
N GLY A 115 13.07 -14.67 -9.23
CA GLY A 115 11.93 -15.57 -9.41
C GLY A 115 11.26 -15.98 -8.07
N LEU A 116 10.43 -17.02 -8.14
CA LEU A 116 9.66 -17.50 -6.98
C LEU A 116 10.55 -18.02 -5.84
N GLU A 117 11.68 -18.64 -6.15
CA GLU A 117 12.57 -19.24 -5.14
C GLU A 117 13.14 -18.17 -4.21
N ASP A 118 13.76 -17.13 -4.79
CA ASP A 118 14.34 -16.04 -4.02
C ASP A 118 13.26 -15.19 -3.34
N PHE A 119 12.08 -15.06 -3.99
CA PHE A 119 10.94 -14.38 -3.37
C PHE A 119 10.47 -15.11 -2.11
N ASN A 120 10.29 -16.43 -2.16
CA ASN A 120 9.93 -17.22 -0.99
C ASN A 120 11.02 -17.22 0.08
N THR A 121 12.28 -17.14 -0.30
CA THR A 121 13.39 -16.95 0.65
C THR A 121 13.27 -15.62 1.37
N LEU A 122 13.03 -14.54 0.63
CA LEU A 122 12.79 -13.22 1.22
C LEU A 122 11.61 -13.26 2.21
N LEU A 123 10.45 -13.77 1.79
CA LEU A 123 9.25 -13.87 2.64
C LEU A 123 9.51 -14.63 3.94
N SER A 124 10.29 -15.72 3.87
CA SER A 124 10.55 -16.59 5.03
C SER A 124 11.60 -16.03 5.98
N GLU A 125 12.57 -15.29 5.45
CA GLU A 125 13.69 -14.80 6.24
C GLU A 125 13.45 -13.40 6.83
N ALA A 126 12.63 -12.56 6.16
CA ALA A 126 12.39 -11.18 6.57
C ALA A 126 11.73 -11.07 7.96
N GLU A 127 10.86 -12.01 8.30
CA GLU A 127 10.19 -12.06 9.59
C GLU A 127 11.17 -12.08 10.77
N LYS A 128 12.32 -12.75 10.61
CA LYS A 128 13.38 -12.81 11.63
C LYS A 128 13.98 -11.45 11.97
N TYR A 129 13.74 -10.47 11.12
CA TYR A 129 14.24 -9.10 11.21
C TYR A 129 13.11 -8.08 11.36
N ASN A 130 11.99 -8.52 11.97
CA ASN A 130 10.82 -7.68 12.21
C ASN A 130 10.36 -6.94 10.94
N ALA A 131 10.35 -7.63 9.81
CA ALA A 131 9.96 -7.08 8.53
C ALA A 131 8.81 -7.86 7.90
N GLN A 132 7.77 -7.14 7.57
CA GLN A 132 6.64 -7.59 6.78
C GLN A 132 6.91 -7.34 5.30
N ILE A 133 6.59 -8.29 4.45
CA ILE A 133 6.78 -8.18 3.01
C ILE A 133 5.43 -8.10 2.32
N GLY A 134 5.26 -7.02 1.59
CA GLY A 134 4.08 -6.75 0.79
C GLY A 134 4.37 -6.67 -0.69
N ILE A 135 3.33 -6.64 -1.47
CA ILE A 135 3.37 -6.49 -2.91
C ILE A 135 2.48 -5.36 -3.39
N HIS A 136 2.80 -4.86 -4.57
CA HIS A 136 1.97 -3.95 -5.32
C HIS A 136 1.21 -4.72 -6.41
N VAL A 137 -0.08 -4.47 -6.53
CA VAL A 137 -0.91 -4.98 -7.62
C VAL A 137 -1.66 -3.83 -8.29
N ASN A 138 -1.73 -3.86 -9.62
CA ASN A 138 -2.61 -3.02 -10.40
C ASN A 138 -3.83 -3.86 -10.82
N GLN A 139 -5.03 -3.47 -10.45
CA GLN A 139 -6.26 -4.23 -10.67
C GLN A 139 -7.15 -3.61 -11.75
N THR A 140 -6.73 -2.50 -12.33
CA THR A 140 -7.53 -1.80 -13.34
C THR A 140 -7.03 -2.02 -14.76
N ASP A 141 -5.73 -2.22 -14.92
CA ASP A 141 -5.10 -2.30 -16.23
C ASP A 141 -4.70 -3.73 -16.58
N THR A 142 -4.83 -4.10 -17.84
CA THR A 142 -4.32 -5.36 -18.37
C THR A 142 -3.26 -5.11 -19.45
N TYR A 143 -2.22 -5.89 -19.40
CA TYR A 143 -1.02 -5.73 -20.22
C TYR A 143 -0.94 -6.80 -21.31
N PRO A 144 -0.43 -6.47 -22.51
CA PRO A 144 -0.43 -7.38 -23.65
C PRO A 144 0.27 -8.72 -23.42
N GLU A 145 1.24 -8.75 -22.52
CA GLU A 145 1.97 -9.96 -22.17
C GLU A 145 1.22 -10.86 -21.17
N ALA A 146 0.14 -10.36 -20.57
CA ALA A 146 -0.68 -11.17 -19.67
C ALA A 146 -1.55 -12.17 -20.45
N PRO A 147 -1.62 -13.45 -20.03
CA PRO A 147 -2.49 -14.45 -20.67
C PRO A 147 -3.98 -14.03 -20.72
N GLN A 148 -4.39 -13.21 -19.78
CA GLN A 148 -5.76 -12.73 -19.64
C GLN A 148 -6.10 -11.56 -20.57
N TYR A 149 -5.11 -10.92 -21.18
CA TYR A 149 -5.28 -9.69 -21.95
C TYR A 149 -6.41 -9.77 -22.98
N GLY A 150 -6.38 -10.77 -23.83
CA GLY A 150 -7.40 -10.92 -24.89
C GLY A 150 -8.82 -11.15 -24.38
N LYS A 151 -8.97 -11.60 -23.13
CA LYS A 151 -10.25 -11.87 -22.51
C LYS A 151 -10.77 -10.69 -21.70
N LEU A 152 -9.90 -10.05 -20.95
CA LEU A 152 -10.25 -9.01 -20.00
C LEU A 152 -10.19 -7.59 -20.59
N ALA A 153 -9.58 -7.41 -21.73
CA ALA A 153 -9.50 -6.11 -22.37
C ALA A 153 -10.91 -5.52 -22.66
N ALA A 154 -11.28 -4.49 -21.92
CA ALA A 154 -12.64 -3.97 -21.94
C ALA A 154 -12.82 -2.74 -22.82
N SER A 155 -11.79 -1.95 -23.05
CA SER A 155 -11.96 -0.64 -23.64
C SER A 155 -10.69 -0.11 -24.30
N LEU A 156 -10.76 1.13 -24.73
CA LEU A 156 -9.70 1.85 -25.41
C LEU A 156 -8.37 1.80 -24.64
N PRO A 157 -7.24 1.89 -25.36
CA PRO A 157 -5.92 1.92 -24.75
C PRO A 157 -5.87 2.96 -23.64
N ALA A 158 -5.50 2.51 -22.45
CA ALA A 158 -5.06 3.41 -21.41
C ALA A 158 -3.63 3.85 -21.73
N TRP A 159 -3.22 4.95 -21.13
CA TRP A 159 -1.85 5.43 -21.29
C TRP A 159 -0.86 4.49 -20.60
N ASP A 160 0.30 4.33 -21.22
CA ASP A 160 1.45 3.74 -20.58
C ASP A 160 2.40 4.87 -20.18
N TRP A 161 2.74 4.98 -18.91
CA TRP A 161 3.56 6.06 -18.40
C TRP A 161 5.05 5.93 -18.74
N TYR A 162 5.50 4.78 -19.20
CA TYR A 162 6.88 4.59 -19.63
C TYR A 162 7.04 4.12 -21.09
N ASP A 163 6.01 3.60 -21.72
CA ASP A 163 6.00 3.21 -23.13
C ASP A 163 4.62 3.32 -23.76
N SER A 164 4.32 4.47 -24.30
CA SER A 164 3.02 4.75 -24.94
C SER A 164 2.70 3.87 -26.16
N SER A 165 3.64 3.04 -26.61
CA SER A 165 3.41 2.07 -27.68
C SER A 165 2.82 0.75 -27.21
N LYS A 166 2.84 0.48 -25.93
CA LYS A 166 2.39 -0.78 -25.34
C LYS A 166 0.89 -0.79 -25.12
N GLY A 167 0.03 -0.69 -25.81
CA GLY A 167 -1.43 -0.85 -25.74
C GLY A 167 -2.00 -1.38 -24.43
N ILE A 168 -1.70 -0.73 -23.31
CA ILE A 168 -2.35 -1.02 -22.03
C ILE A 168 -3.83 -0.74 -22.17
N ILE A 169 -4.66 -1.66 -21.77
CA ILE A 169 -6.11 -1.56 -21.88
C ILE A 169 -6.71 -1.76 -20.49
N ARG A 170 -7.74 -1.00 -20.17
CA ARG A 170 -8.48 -1.21 -18.94
C ARG A 170 -9.08 -2.59 -18.89
N GLU A 171 -8.96 -3.22 -17.75
CA GLU A 171 -9.57 -4.50 -17.47
C GLU A 171 -11.09 -4.38 -17.33
N ASN A 172 -11.79 -5.43 -17.72
CA ASN A 172 -13.20 -5.58 -17.40
C ASN A 172 -13.34 -6.22 -16.02
N ASP A 173 -13.30 -5.40 -15.00
CA ASP A 173 -13.38 -5.84 -13.60
C ASP A 173 -14.66 -6.63 -13.30
N ASP A 174 -15.78 -6.25 -13.91
CA ASP A 174 -17.05 -6.95 -13.70
C ASP A 174 -17.02 -8.37 -14.29
N LEU A 175 -16.42 -8.53 -15.47
CA LEU A 175 -16.24 -9.84 -16.10
C LEU A 175 -15.30 -10.72 -15.27
N ASP A 176 -14.15 -10.19 -14.92
CA ASP A 176 -13.14 -10.91 -14.13
C ASP A 176 -13.70 -11.36 -12.77
N THR A 177 -14.44 -10.49 -12.11
CA THR A 177 -15.10 -10.79 -10.84
C THR A 177 -16.19 -11.83 -10.99
N SER A 178 -17.01 -11.75 -12.05
CA SER A 178 -18.12 -12.69 -12.30
C SER A 178 -17.64 -14.11 -12.59
N GLU A 179 -16.46 -14.27 -13.16
CA GLU A 179 -15.86 -15.56 -13.47
C GLU A 179 -14.94 -16.10 -12.36
N ASN A 180 -14.86 -15.41 -11.22
CA ASN A 180 -13.90 -15.70 -10.13
C ASN A 180 -12.42 -15.68 -10.59
N GLY A 181 -12.13 -14.94 -11.64
CA GLY A 181 -10.77 -14.83 -12.17
C GLY A 181 -9.79 -14.25 -11.17
N LEU A 182 -10.18 -13.17 -10.52
CA LEU A 182 -9.43 -12.55 -9.45
C LEU A 182 -9.14 -13.51 -8.29
N ASP A 183 -10.16 -14.22 -7.80
CA ASP A 183 -10.01 -15.18 -6.69
C ASP A 183 -9.04 -16.31 -7.07
N GLY A 184 -9.15 -16.83 -8.29
CA GLY A 184 -8.25 -17.87 -8.79
C GLY A 184 -6.79 -17.42 -8.85
N ARG A 185 -6.53 -16.20 -9.31
CA ARG A 185 -5.17 -15.64 -9.37
C ARG A 185 -4.63 -15.34 -7.98
N PHE A 186 -5.45 -14.79 -7.10
CA PHE A 186 -5.06 -14.57 -5.71
C PHE A 186 -4.82 -15.88 -4.96
N SER A 187 -5.64 -16.89 -5.20
CA SER A 187 -5.39 -18.22 -4.62
C SER A 187 -4.08 -18.82 -5.11
N GLN A 188 -3.73 -18.65 -6.38
CA GLN A 188 -2.44 -19.11 -6.87
C GLN A 188 -1.28 -18.39 -6.17
N LEU A 189 -1.33 -17.06 -6.14
CA LEU A 189 -0.28 -16.22 -5.54
C LEU A 189 -0.16 -16.43 -4.03
N TYR A 190 -1.23 -16.17 -3.30
CA TYR A 190 -1.17 -16.12 -1.83
C TYR A 190 -1.21 -17.49 -1.18
N ASP A 191 -2.08 -18.38 -1.66
CA ASP A 191 -2.33 -19.61 -0.94
C ASP A 191 -1.35 -20.72 -1.36
N LYS A 192 -1.05 -20.82 -2.66
CA LYS A 192 -0.22 -21.91 -3.19
C LYS A 192 1.26 -21.56 -3.28
N ASP A 193 1.59 -20.48 -3.98
CA ASP A 193 2.98 -20.15 -4.31
C ASP A 193 3.72 -19.56 -3.12
N THR A 194 3.09 -18.67 -2.36
CA THR A 194 3.72 -18.00 -1.21
C THR A 194 3.23 -18.49 0.16
N GLN A 195 2.28 -19.43 0.18
CA GLN A 195 1.81 -20.12 1.39
C GLN A 195 1.36 -19.18 2.50
N GLY A 196 0.68 -18.08 2.14
CA GLY A 196 0.17 -17.10 3.09
C GLY A 196 1.23 -16.19 3.72
N LYS A 197 2.42 -16.10 3.14
CA LYS A 197 3.53 -15.32 3.71
C LYS A 197 3.63 -13.89 3.21
N ILE A 198 2.74 -13.46 2.33
CA ILE A 198 2.64 -12.05 1.94
C ILE A 198 1.79 -11.32 2.98
N ASP A 199 2.37 -10.31 3.61
CA ASP A 199 1.74 -9.59 4.72
C ASP A 199 0.87 -8.43 4.25
N THR A 200 1.30 -7.71 3.20
CA THR A 200 0.64 -6.48 2.74
C THR A 200 0.36 -6.55 1.24
N THR A 201 -0.78 -6.03 0.82
CA THR A 201 -1.10 -5.77 -0.59
C THR A 201 -1.45 -4.31 -0.78
N TYR A 202 -0.67 -3.63 -1.59
CA TYR A 202 -0.94 -2.28 -2.04
C TYR A 202 -1.61 -2.34 -3.41
N VAL A 203 -2.85 -1.88 -3.46
CA VAL A 203 -3.66 -1.84 -4.69
C VAL A 203 -3.50 -0.47 -5.34
N ASP A 204 -2.86 -0.47 -6.49
CA ASP A 204 -2.63 0.71 -7.33
C ASP A 204 -3.75 0.87 -8.36
N VAL A 205 -4.03 2.11 -8.75
CA VAL A 205 -4.91 2.48 -9.89
C VAL A 205 -6.23 1.70 -9.92
N PHE A 206 -6.97 1.62 -8.82
CA PHE A 206 -8.26 0.96 -8.84
C PHE A 206 -9.39 1.94 -9.18
N PHE A 207 -10.04 1.71 -10.34
CA PHE A 207 -11.19 2.47 -10.80
C PHE A 207 -12.42 1.60 -11.08
N GLY A 208 -12.43 0.41 -10.52
CA GLY A 208 -13.53 -0.55 -10.67
C GLY A 208 -14.83 -0.08 -10.04
N THR A 209 -15.91 -0.76 -10.40
CA THR A 209 -17.21 -0.54 -9.77
C THR A 209 -17.21 -1.03 -8.32
N ARG A 210 -18.28 -0.70 -7.58
CA ARG A 210 -18.40 -1.09 -6.16
C ARG A 210 -18.36 -2.60 -5.93
N TRP A 211 -18.89 -3.40 -6.85
CA TRP A 211 -18.90 -4.84 -6.67
C TRP A 211 -17.53 -5.50 -6.84
N PRO A 212 -16.76 -5.26 -7.89
CA PRO A 212 -15.37 -5.70 -7.97
C PRO A 212 -14.52 -5.22 -6.79
N MET A 213 -14.68 -3.96 -6.37
CA MET A 213 -13.97 -3.42 -5.21
C MET A 213 -14.30 -4.20 -3.93
N TYR A 214 -15.57 -4.46 -3.69
CA TYR A 214 -16.00 -5.29 -2.56
C TYR A 214 -15.37 -6.68 -2.61
N LYS A 215 -15.38 -7.33 -3.75
CA LYS A 215 -14.80 -8.68 -3.91
C LYS A 215 -13.28 -8.66 -3.71
N LEU A 216 -12.60 -7.65 -4.23
CA LEU A 216 -11.16 -7.45 -4.01
C LEU A 216 -10.85 -7.29 -2.51
N ILE A 217 -11.56 -6.42 -1.82
CA ILE A 217 -11.40 -6.22 -0.38
C ILE A 217 -11.65 -7.53 0.39
N GLN A 218 -12.72 -8.26 0.05
CA GLN A 218 -13.02 -9.53 0.73
C GLN A 218 -11.94 -10.59 0.49
N ASN A 219 -11.39 -10.67 -0.70
CA ASN A 219 -10.30 -11.57 -1.03
C ASN A 219 -9.04 -11.30 -0.19
N ILE A 220 -8.67 -10.02 -0.08
CA ILE A 220 -7.49 -9.60 0.69
C ILE A 220 -7.73 -9.83 2.19
N LYS A 221 -8.84 -9.34 2.73
CA LYS A 221 -9.17 -9.49 4.15
C LYS A 221 -9.41 -10.92 4.59
N GLY A 222 -10.01 -11.74 3.73
CA GLY A 222 -10.23 -13.16 4.00
C GLY A 222 -8.95 -13.95 4.20
N ARG A 223 -7.81 -13.42 3.73
CA ARG A 223 -6.47 -13.98 3.91
C ARG A 223 -5.67 -13.31 5.04
N ASN A 224 -6.28 -12.42 5.81
CA ASN A 224 -5.62 -11.59 6.83
C ASN A 224 -4.48 -10.72 6.30
N ILE A 225 -4.54 -10.33 5.05
CA ILE A 225 -3.53 -9.48 4.42
C ILE A 225 -3.85 -8.02 4.72
N ILE A 226 -2.83 -7.26 5.01
CA ILE A 226 -2.91 -5.81 5.24
C ILE A 226 -3.19 -5.11 3.91
N LEU A 227 -4.17 -4.23 3.87
CA LEU A 227 -4.52 -3.48 2.67
C LEU A 227 -3.92 -2.10 2.66
N GLY A 228 -3.25 -1.76 1.56
CA GLY A 228 -2.90 -0.41 1.15
C GLY A 228 -3.60 -0.07 -0.18
N THR A 229 -3.78 1.21 -0.49
CA THR A 229 -4.35 1.66 -1.75
C THR A 229 -3.73 2.96 -2.23
N GLU A 230 -3.74 3.18 -3.55
CA GLU A 230 -3.31 4.46 -4.11
C GLU A 230 -4.35 5.55 -3.88
N ASN A 231 -5.60 5.25 -4.16
CA ASN A 231 -6.65 6.26 -4.20
C ASN A 231 -7.51 6.27 -2.95
N PRO A 232 -7.83 7.47 -2.44
CA PRO A 232 -8.72 7.62 -1.30
C PRO A 232 -10.19 7.49 -1.73
N ASP A 233 -10.65 6.28 -1.89
CA ASP A 233 -12.02 5.90 -2.22
C ASP A 233 -12.66 5.02 -1.12
N GLU A 234 -13.57 4.14 -1.47
CA GLU A 234 -14.20 3.24 -0.50
C GLU A 234 -13.20 2.29 0.17
N MET A 235 -12.04 2.03 -0.44
CA MET A 235 -10.99 1.21 0.18
C MET A 235 -10.31 1.90 1.37
N VAL A 236 -10.40 3.22 1.49
CA VAL A 236 -9.75 3.97 2.57
C VAL A 236 -10.15 3.47 3.95
N SER A 237 -11.41 3.07 4.11
CA SER A 237 -11.93 2.53 5.36
C SER A 237 -11.33 1.18 5.76
N HIS A 238 -10.62 0.54 4.87
CA HIS A 238 -9.97 -0.76 5.07
C HIS A 238 -8.46 -0.69 4.96
N SER A 239 -7.93 0.39 4.38
CA SER A 239 -6.51 0.55 4.08
C SER A 239 -5.77 1.26 5.19
N VAL A 240 -4.66 0.70 5.61
CA VAL A 240 -3.75 1.31 6.59
C VAL A 240 -2.74 2.25 5.93
N PHE A 241 -2.60 2.17 4.62
CA PHE A 241 -1.73 3.00 3.82
C PHE A 241 -2.49 3.52 2.60
N VAL A 242 -2.60 4.84 2.46
CA VAL A 242 -3.32 5.47 1.33
C VAL A 242 -2.42 6.49 0.66
N HIS A 243 -1.89 6.14 -0.50
CA HIS A 243 -0.91 6.94 -1.23
C HIS A 243 -1.48 8.29 -1.70
N GLY A 244 -2.70 8.30 -2.22
CA GLY A 244 -3.34 9.53 -2.69
C GLY A 244 -3.57 10.59 -1.62
N ILE A 245 -3.65 10.22 -0.36
CA ILE A 245 -3.70 11.18 0.75
C ILE A 245 -2.39 11.94 0.84
N GLN A 246 -1.28 11.27 0.63
CA GLN A 246 0.06 11.83 0.73
C GLN A 246 0.37 12.82 -0.37
N THR A 247 -0.01 12.50 -1.57
CA THR A 247 0.23 13.35 -2.75
C THR A 247 -0.70 14.55 -2.80
N GLY A 248 -1.69 14.61 -1.93
CA GLY A 248 -2.75 15.60 -1.99
C GLY A 248 -3.66 15.42 -3.19
N ALA A 249 -3.64 14.26 -3.82
CA ALA A 249 -4.60 13.90 -4.85
C ALA A 249 -5.99 13.66 -4.23
N GLY A 250 -7.00 13.92 -5.00
CA GLY A 250 -8.38 13.68 -4.58
C GLY A 250 -8.93 14.62 -3.51
N ASN A 251 -10.03 14.21 -2.93
CA ASN A 251 -10.82 15.01 -1.98
C ASN A 251 -10.21 15.10 -0.57
N PHE A 252 -9.10 14.43 -0.33
CA PHE A 252 -8.40 14.43 0.94
C PHE A 252 -7.34 15.52 1.07
N LYS A 253 -7.28 16.43 0.11
CA LYS A 253 -6.47 17.65 0.25
C LYS A 253 -6.84 18.35 1.55
N GLY A 254 -5.91 18.31 2.50
CA GLY A 254 -6.17 18.90 3.80
C GLY A 254 -7.16 18.09 4.63
N ALA A 255 -7.03 16.77 4.61
CA ALA A 255 -7.68 15.93 5.61
C ALA A 255 -7.56 16.63 6.97
N GLY A 256 -8.65 17.16 7.42
CA GLY A 256 -8.67 18.07 8.56
C GLY A 256 -8.20 17.38 9.83
N ASN A 257 -7.99 18.15 10.85
CA ASN A 257 -7.61 17.66 12.18
C ASN A 257 -8.48 16.49 12.68
N LEU A 258 -9.74 16.46 12.26
CA LEU A 258 -10.67 15.40 12.60
C LEU A 258 -10.28 14.04 12.01
N VAL A 259 -9.96 13.99 10.70
CA VAL A 259 -9.55 12.74 10.04
C VAL A 259 -8.26 12.24 10.64
N ARG A 260 -7.30 13.11 10.83
CA ARG A 260 -6.05 12.77 11.50
C ARG A 260 -6.28 12.19 12.88
N PHE A 261 -7.12 12.80 13.67
CA PHE A 261 -7.44 12.36 15.01
C PHE A 261 -8.08 10.96 15.04
N VAL A 262 -8.92 10.66 14.06
CA VAL A 262 -9.59 9.36 13.93
C VAL A 262 -8.65 8.28 13.40
N GLU A 263 -7.73 8.63 12.51
CA GLU A 263 -6.91 7.67 11.74
C GLU A 263 -5.50 7.43 12.31
N ASN A 264 -5.00 8.33 13.16
CA ASN A 264 -3.59 8.31 13.58
C ASN A 264 -3.09 7.00 14.17
N ASN A 265 -3.95 6.28 14.88
CA ASN A 265 -3.57 5.04 15.54
C ASN A 265 -3.94 3.79 14.76
N GLN A 266 -4.26 3.93 13.49
CA GLN A 266 -4.64 2.81 12.62
C GLN A 266 -4.26 2.99 11.16
N SER A 267 -3.39 3.93 10.86
CA SER A 267 -2.92 4.17 9.49
C SER A 267 -1.45 4.58 9.50
N ASP A 268 -0.75 4.32 8.42
CA ASP A 268 0.60 4.85 8.24
C ASP A 268 0.53 6.36 7.98
N ILE A 269 0.63 7.12 9.02
CA ILE A 269 0.47 8.59 8.98
C ILE A 269 1.71 9.33 8.51
N PHE A 270 2.89 8.71 8.54
CA PHE A 270 4.10 9.40 8.15
C PHE A 270 4.00 9.94 6.73
N GLN A 271 3.34 9.22 5.90
CA GLN A 271 3.24 9.56 4.49
C GLN A 271 2.12 10.52 4.14
N GLY A 272 1.09 10.64 4.95
CA GLY A 272 -0.14 11.22 4.46
C GLY A 272 -0.65 12.44 5.16
N THR A 273 -0.03 12.87 6.25
CA THR A 273 -0.64 13.91 7.04
C THR A 273 0.03 15.27 6.87
N THR A 274 -0.78 16.29 6.84
CA THR A 274 -0.31 17.67 6.86
C THR A 274 0.49 18.04 8.11
N LEU A 275 0.36 17.25 9.16
CA LEU A 275 1.10 17.47 10.40
C LEU A 275 2.61 17.39 10.21
N PHE A 276 3.07 16.46 9.37
CA PHE A 276 4.49 16.21 9.15
C PHE A 276 5.01 16.79 7.83
N ARG A 277 4.24 17.63 7.18
CA ARG A 277 4.58 18.20 5.88
C ARG A 277 5.91 18.95 5.88
N GLY A 278 6.22 19.65 6.94
CA GLY A 278 7.49 20.35 7.08
C GLY A 278 8.69 19.42 7.24
N ILE A 279 8.46 18.23 7.79
CA ILE A 279 9.50 17.23 8.00
C ILE A 279 9.81 16.50 6.69
N GLN A 280 8.79 16.18 5.92
CA GLN A 280 8.96 15.53 4.62
C GLN A 280 9.72 16.36 3.59
N SER A 281 9.78 17.67 3.76
CA SER A 281 10.44 18.54 2.80
C SER A 281 11.95 18.61 2.92
N ARG A 282 12.53 18.00 3.94
CA ARG A 282 13.95 18.17 4.27
C ARG A 282 14.89 17.71 3.15
N ASN A 283 14.52 16.66 2.42
CA ASN A 283 15.33 16.09 1.35
C ASN A 283 14.80 16.35 -0.06
N ASN A 284 13.79 17.20 -0.18
CA ASN A 284 13.09 17.32 -1.43
C ASN A 284 12.90 18.76 -1.83
N GLY A 285 13.70 19.19 -2.73
CA GLY A 285 13.45 20.44 -3.42
C GLY A 285 12.09 20.45 -4.11
N GLY A 286 11.05 20.60 -3.38
CA GLY A 286 9.72 20.82 -3.93
C GLY A 286 8.97 19.58 -4.26
N ASP A 287 8.12 19.44 -4.87
CA ASP A 287 7.14 18.54 -5.22
C ASP A 287 7.45 17.11 -5.07
N THR A 288 7.20 16.71 -3.98
CA THR A 288 7.32 15.55 -3.80
C THR A 288 6.31 14.57 -4.18
N GLY A 289 6.01 14.42 -5.22
CA GLY A 289 5.24 13.29 -5.56
C GLY A 289 5.24 12.26 -4.46
N GLY A 290 4.70 12.66 -3.42
CA GLY A 290 4.40 11.86 -2.29
C GLY A 290 5.37 10.77 -1.98
N ALA A 291 4.84 9.60 -1.94
CA ALA A 291 5.57 8.40 -1.62
C ALA A 291 6.83 8.18 -2.43
N SER A 292 6.97 8.75 -3.58
CA SER A 292 8.17 8.53 -4.34
C SER A 292 9.37 9.20 -3.75
N LYS A 293 9.21 10.20 -2.95
CA LYS A 293 10.35 10.85 -2.36
C LYS A 293 10.29 10.94 -0.88
N GLY A 294 9.17 11.13 -0.46
CA GLY A 294 8.95 10.96 0.89
C GLY A 294 8.81 9.60 1.18
N GLY A 295 8.43 8.98 0.31
CA GLY A 295 8.11 7.76 0.53
C GLY A 295 8.67 7.24 1.75
N ALA A 296 8.44 7.93 2.71
CA ALA A 296 8.89 7.57 4.00
C ALA A 296 10.23 6.86 3.95
N GLY A 297 11.16 7.44 3.30
CA GLY A 297 12.41 6.75 3.06
C GLY A 297 12.28 5.49 2.22
N ILE A 298 11.14 5.27 1.68
CA ILE A 298 10.94 4.26 0.66
C ILE A 298 12.05 4.34 -0.35
N ASP A 299 12.35 5.55 -0.73
CA ASP A 299 13.42 5.83 -1.63
C ASP A 299 14.78 5.88 -0.96
N GLY A 300 14.87 5.76 0.30
CA GLY A 300 16.12 5.62 1.01
C GLY A 300 16.92 4.40 0.59
N TRP A 301 16.24 3.46 0.01
CA TRP A 301 16.88 2.30 -0.60
C TRP A 301 16.93 2.38 -2.13
N GLN A 302 16.11 3.19 -2.73
CA GLN A 302 16.02 3.25 -4.17
C GLN A 302 17.24 3.94 -4.75
N GLN A 303 17.94 3.23 -5.60
CA GLN A 303 18.74 3.88 -6.61
C GLN A 303 17.77 4.49 -7.61
N SER A 304 17.78 5.80 -7.74
CA SER A 304 17.04 6.44 -8.80
C SER A 304 17.46 5.83 -10.13
N SER A 305 16.50 5.45 -10.93
CA SER A 305 16.73 5.04 -12.32
C SER A 305 17.42 6.13 -13.15
N GLN A 306 17.59 7.31 -12.61
CA GLN A 306 18.28 8.44 -13.20
C GLN A 306 19.71 8.63 -12.68
N GLY A 307 20.29 7.63 -12.12
CA GLY A 307 21.75 7.40 -12.13
C GLY A 307 22.62 8.10 -11.10
N ASN A 308 22.21 9.16 -10.46
CA ASN A 308 23.14 9.93 -9.60
C ASN A 308 22.62 10.32 -8.21
N ASN A 309 21.42 9.94 -7.85
CA ASN A 309 20.83 10.30 -6.54
C ASN A 309 20.32 9.06 -5.80
N ALA A 310 21.15 8.04 -5.75
CA ALA A 310 20.88 6.94 -4.84
C ALA A 310 20.93 7.48 -3.42
N ALA A 311 19.82 7.40 -2.72
CA ALA A 311 19.85 7.65 -1.29
C ALA A 311 20.82 6.66 -0.66
N SER A 312 21.78 7.16 0.06
CA SER A 312 22.74 6.32 0.77
C SER A 312 22.06 5.68 1.98
N MET A 313 22.67 4.66 2.55
CA MET A 313 22.21 4.13 3.83
C MET A 313 22.17 5.21 4.90
N ASN A 314 23.09 6.18 4.86
CA ASN A 314 23.09 7.30 5.79
C ASN A 314 21.87 8.22 5.61
N ASP A 315 21.44 8.47 4.37
CA ASP A 315 20.24 9.26 4.12
C ASP A 315 18.99 8.55 4.65
N SER A 316 18.94 7.22 4.54
CA SER A 316 17.83 6.42 5.09
C SER A 316 17.82 6.51 6.62
N LEU A 317 18.97 6.43 7.27
CA LEU A 317 19.08 6.53 8.72
C LEU A 317 18.74 7.95 9.21
N ASP A 318 19.20 8.97 8.49
CA ASP A 318 18.85 10.36 8.81
C ASP A 318 17.33 10.57 8.73
N THR A 319 16.72 10.06 7.67
CA THR A 319 15.24 10.07 7.52
C THR A 319 14.56 9.31 8.66
N PHE A 320 15.05 8.13 9.00
CA PHE A 320 14.46 7.33 10.07
C PHE A 320 14.49 8.06 11.41
N TYR A 321 15.67 8.48 11.86
CA TYR A 321 15.82 9.07 13.20
C TYR A 321 15.26 10.48 13.30
N CYS A 322 15.33 11.27 12.22
CA CYS A 322 14.90 12.67 12.25
C CYS A 322 13.43 12.86 11.89
N GLU A 323 12.82 11.93 11.17
CA GLU A 323 11.48 12.10 10.62
C GLU A 323 10.53 10.93 10.99
N VAL A 324 10.89 9.70 10.65
CA VAL A 324 10.00 8.55 10.82
C VAL A 324 9.72 8.26 12.29
N LEU A 325 10.77 8.07 13.07
CA LEU A 325 10.65 7.71 14.48
C LEU A 325 9.88 8.77 15.29
N PRO A 326 10.18 10.07 15.19
CA PRO A 326 9.36 11.09 15.84
C PRO A 326 7.90 11.10 15.39
N ALA A 327 7.65 10.90 14.08
CA ALA A 327 6.30 10.87 13.55
C ALA A 327 5.50 9.67 14.09
N LYS A 328 6.09 8.49 14.09
CA LYS A 328 5.46 7.28 14.63
C LYS A 328 5.21 7.39 16.13
N PHE A 329 6.15 7.95 16.88
CA PHE A 329 5.96 8.23 18.30
C PHE A 329 4.76 9.15 18.55
N LEU A 330 4.68 10.25 17.82
CA LEU A 330 3.56 11.21 17.98
C LEU A 330 2.21 10.61 17.54
N ALA A 331 2.22 9.67 16.60
CA ALA A 331 0.99 9.02 16.14
C ALA A 331 0.32 8.15 17.19
N GLN A 332 1.07 7.67 18.16
CA GLN A 332 0.54 6.86 19.25
C GLN A 332 -0.27 7.69 20.26
N TYR A 333 -0.16 9.01 20.20
CA TYR A 333 -0.90 9.93 21.06
C TYR A 333 -1.96 10.68 20.22
N PRO A 334 -3.19 10.21 20.20
CA PRO A 334 -4.27 10.83 19.46
C PRO A 334 -4.68 12.20 20.01
#